data_a6e62eae1654dd7ebcb63d6a6453e2dd
#
_entry.id   a6e62eae1654dd7ebcb63d6a6453e2dd
#
_cell.length_a   1.000
_cell.length_b   1.000
_cell.length_c   1.000
_cell.angle_alpha   90.00
_cell.angle_beta   90.00
_cell.angle_gamma   90.00
#
_symmetry.space_group_name_H-M   'P 1'
#
loop_
_entity.id
_entity.type
_entity.pdbx_description
1 polymer ?
#
loop_
_entity_poly.entity_id
_entity_poly.type
_entity_poly.pdbx_seq_one_letter_code
_entity_poly.pdbx_strand_id
1 'polypeptide(L)'
;FVTSDFVAIGELVNHGVARDLEEASVLAFRAGIDFDMASGGYDLYLAKAVRDGRIKIADVDEAVRRVLRVKFRLGLFEQTAADFEALPRTVDET
;
A
#
# COMPACT_ATOMS: atom_id res chain seq x y z
N PHE A 1 9.47 2.97 -1.55
CA PHE A 1 8.06 3.27 -1.23
C PHE A 1 7.83 3.29 0.27
N VAL A 2 6.76 3.94 0.69
CA VAL A 2 6.36 4.03 2.10
C VAL A 2 5.10 3.21 2.30
N THR A 3 5.13 2.25 3.21
CA THR A 3 3.96 1.47 3.62
C THR A 3 3.50 1.90 5.01
N SER A 4 2.18 1.88 5.25
CA SER A 4 1.68 2.02 6.61
C SER A 4 1.99 0.77 7.44
N ASP A 5 1.91 0.89 8.75
CA ASP A 5 1.81 -0.26 9.63
C ASP A 5 0.41 -0.88 9.53
N PHE A 6 0.21 -2.05 10.12
CA PHE A 6 -1.06 -2.76 10.12
C PHE A 6 -2.20 -1.89 10.64
N VAL A 7 -3.23 -1.69 9.83
CA VAL A 7 -4.41 -0.84 10.06
C VAL A 7 -4.11 0.61 10.50
N ALA A 8 -2.90 1.10 10.34
CA ALA A 8 -2.49 2.41 10.86
C ALA A 8 -3.26 3.57 10.24
N ILE A 9 -3.63 3.50 8.96
CA ILE A 9 -4.45 4.54 8.32
C ILE A 9 -5.83 4.60 8.97
N GLY A 10 -6.44 3.45 9.27
CA GLY A 10 -7.72 3.40 9.98
C GLY A 10 -7.64 3.99 11.40
N GLU A 11 -6.51 3.82 12.06
CA GLU A 11 -6.28 4.37 13.41
C GLU A 11 -6.25 5.90 13.46
N LEU A 12 -6.04 6.59 12.33
CA LEU A 12 -6.14 8.04 12.28
C LEU A 12 -7.52 8.55 12.72
N VAL A 13 -8.56 7.76 12.51
CA VAL A 13 -9.92 8.08 12.97
C VAL A 13 -9.99 8.00 14.49
N ASN A 14 -9.47 6.93 15.09
CA ASN A 14 -9.46 6.73 16.54
C ASN A 14 -8.63 7.78 17.27
N HIS A 15 -7.55 8.26 16.65
CA HIS A 15 -6.68 9.29 17.18
C HIS A 15 -7.19 10.73 16.92
N GLY A 16 -8.36 10.89 16.30
CA GLY A 16 -8.95 12.20 16.03
C GLY A 16 -8.28 13.02 14.94
N VAL A 17 -7.41 12.40 14.12
CA VAL A 17 -6.73 13.07 13.00
C VAL A 17 -7.66 13.19 11.80
N ALA A 18 -8.51 12.18 11.59
CA ALA A 18 -9.47 12.12 10.50
C ALA A 18 -10.86 11.79 11.02
N ARG A 19 -11.88 12.30 10.35
CA ARG A 19 -13.29 12.11 10.68
C ARG A 19 -13.75 10.68 10.39
N ASP A 20 -13.27 10.11 9.28
CA ASP A 20 -13.65 8.78 8.80
C ASP A 20 -12.49 8.17 7.97
N LEU A 21 -12.65 6.93 7.53
CA LEU A 21 -11.63 6.22 6.76
C LEU A 21 -11.37 6.86 5.40
N GLU A 22 -12.38 7.48 4.78
CA GLU A 22 -12.22 8.20 3.52
C GLU A 22 -11.26 9.38 3.67
N GLU A 23 -11.49 10.22 4.68
CA GLU A 23 -10.61 11.36 4.98
C GLU A 23 -9.23 10.89 5.40
N ALA A 24 -9.14 9.86 6.24
CA ALA A 24 -7.87 9.27 6.66
C ALA A 24 -7.04 8.79 5.46
N SER A 25 -7.68 8.16 4.49
CA SER A 25 -7.02 7.67 3.27
C SER A 25 -6.46 8.81 2.42
N VAL A 26 -7.21 9.89 2.25
CA VAL A 26 -6.76 11.06 1.50
C VAL A 26 -5.60 11.73 2.21
N LEU A 27 -5.68 11.93 3.51
CA LEU A 27 -4.61 12.55 4.31
C LEU A 27 -3.33 11.71 4.27
N ALA A 28 -3.44 10.40 4.47
CA ALA A 28 -2.30 9.49 4.44
C ALA A 28 -1.63 9.47 3.06
N PHE A 29 -2.41 9.40 1.99
CA PHE A 29 -1.89 9.40 0.62
C PHE A 29 -1.15 10.72 0.32
N ARG A 30 -1.73 11.86 0.67
CA ARG A 30 -1.09 13.17 0.49
C ARG A 30 0.18 13.33 1.33
N ALA A 31 0.26 12.66 2.47
CA ALA A 31 1.46 12.64 3.31
C ALA A 31 2.59 11.76 2.75
N GLY A 32 2.32 10.98 1.70
CA GLY A 32 3.34 10.18 1.01
C GLY A 32 3.31 8.69 1.34
N ILE A 33 2.24 8.17 1.92
CA ILE A 33 2.09 6.73 2.15
C ILE A 33 1.60 6.08 0.86
N ASP A 34 2.43 5.23 0.27
CA ASP A 34 2.17 4.57 -1.02
C ASP A 34 1.31 3.31 -0.88
N PHE A 35 1.37 2.64 0.26
CA PHE A 35 0.74 1.35 0.49
C PHE A 35 -0.01 1.33 1.82
N ASP A 36 -1.30 1.01 1.77
CA ASP A 36 -2.17 0.86 2.94
C ASP A 36 -2.19 -0.61 3.39
N MET A 37 -1.60 -0.88 4.55
CA MET A 37 -1.60 -2.23 5.11
C MET A 37 -2.88 -2.50 5.90
N ALA A 38 -3.80 -3.21 5.28
CA ALA A 38 -4.99 -3.81 5.87
C ALA A 38 -6.10 -2.85 6.37
N SER A 39 -5.96 -1.52 6.24
CA SER A 39 -7.07 -0.62 6.56
C SER A 39 -8.20 -0.65 5.53
N GLY A 40 -7.89 -1.02 4.28
CA GLY A 40 -8.86 -1.05 3.19
C GLY A 40 -9.26 0.33 2.66
N GLY A 41 -8.67 1.40 3.18
CA GLY A 41 -9.04 2.77 2.81
C GLY A 41 -8.65 3.12 1.38
N TYR A 42 -7.47 2.71 0.94
CA TYR A 42 -7.02 2.98 -0.42
C TYR A 42 -7.85 2.23 -1.45
N ASP A 43 -8.17 0.98 -1.17
CA ASP A 43 -9.00 0.15 -2.03
C ASP A 43 -10.40 0.73 -2.21
N LEU A 44 -10.99 1.21 -1.13
CA LEU A 44 -12.36 1.74 -1.14
C LEU A 44 -12.46 3.18 -1.65
N TYR A 45 -11.47 4.04 -1.38
CA TYR A 45 -11.67 5.50 -1.48
C TYR A 45 -10.71 6.25 -2.40
N LEU A 46 -9.55 5.71 -2.81
CA LEU A 46 -8.62 6.47 -3.66
C LEU A 46 -9.21 6.77 -5.05
N ALA A 47 -9.90 5.82 -5.66
CA ALA A 47 -10.52 6.05 -6.96
C ALA A 47 -11.58 7.17 -6.89
N LYS A 48 -12.38 7.18 -5.83
CA LYS A 48 -13.35 8.26 -5.59
C LYS A 48 -12.66 9.60 -5.39
N ALA A 49 -11.59 9.63 -4.61
CA ALA A 49 -10.82 10.85 -4.35
C ALA A 49 -10.22 11.45 -5.63
N VAL A 50 -9.78 10.61 -6.57
CA VAL A 50 -9.35 11.05 -7.90
C VAL A 50 -10.50 11.63 -8.70
N ARG A 51 -11.65 10.95 -8.74
CA ARG A 51 -12.85 11.46 -9.44
C ARG A 51 -13.32 12.79 -8.87
N ASP A 52 -13.24 12.96 -7.55
CA ASP A 52 -13.66 14.18 -6.85
C ASP A 52 -12.60 15.31 -6.94
N GLY A 53 -11.45 15.07 -7.54
CA GLY A 53 -10.37 16.06 -7.67
C GLY A 53 -9.55 16.29 -6.41
N ARG A 54 -9.69 15.47 -5.37
CA ARG A 54 -8.91 15.58 -4.12
C ARG A 54 -7.51 15.00 -4.23
N ILE A 55 -7.31 14.05 -5.14
CA ILE A 55 -6.02 13.42 -5.45
C ILE A 55 -5.85 13.41 -6.96
N LYS A 56 -4.64 13.72 -7.43
CA LYS A 56 -4.31 13.67 -8.85
C LYS A 56 -4.00 12.23 -9.27
N ILE A 57 -4.51 11.80 -10.44
CA ILE A 57 -4.20 10.48 -10.97
C ILE A 57 -2.68 10.28 -11.19
N ALA A 58 -1.96 11.33 -11.55
CA ALA A 58 -0.51 11.27 -11.72
C ALA A 58 0.21 10.89 -10.41
N ASP A 59 -0.29 11.32 -9.26
CA ASP A 59 0.28 10.99 -7.95
C ASP A 59 0.01 9.52 -7.61
N VAL A 60 -1.16 8.99 -7.96
CA VAL A 60 -1.48 7.56 -7.81
C VAL A 60 -0.57 6.71 -8.69
N ASP A 61 -0.40 7.10 -9.97
CA ASP A 61 0.50 6.41 -10.90
C ASP A 61 1.93 6.36 -10.38
N GLU A 62 2.41 7.45 -9.79
CA GLU A 62 3.76 7.52 -9.23
C GLU A 62 3.90 6.63 -7.98
N ALA A 63 2.90 6.58 -7.10
CA ALA A 63 2.88 5.67 -5.97
C ALA A 63 2.93 4.21 -6.42
N VAL A 64 2.13 3.86 -7.43
CA VAL A 64 2.13 2.52 -8.03
C VAL A 64 3.49 2.19 -8.62
N ARG A 65 4.13 3.12 -9.34
CA ARG A 65 5.49 2.92 -9.88
C ARG A 65 6.50 2.61 -8.78
N ARG A 66 6.45 3.31 -7.65
CA ARG A 66 7.35 3.05 -6.52
C ARG A 66 7.18 1.63 -5.97
N VAL A 67 5.96 1.16 -5.80
CA VAL A 67 5.67 -0.20 -5.35
C VAL A 67 6.12 -1.23 -6.39
N LEU A 68 5.76 -1.04 -7.65
CA LEU A 68 6.14 -1.96 -8.73
C LEU A 68 7.65 -2.04 -8.92
N ARG A 69 8.37 -0.93 -8.78
CA ARG A 69 9.83 -0.91 -8.89
C ARG A 69 10.49 -1.85 -7.89
N VAL A 70 10.02 -1.86 -6.64
CA VAL A 70 10.53 -2.79 -5.62
C VAL A 70 10.22 -4.23 -6.00
N LYS A 71 9.00 -4.51 -6.48
CA LYS A 71 8.60 -5.85 -6.92
C LYS A 71 9.48 -6.35 -8.09
N PHE A 72 9.76 -5.49 -9.08
CA PHE A 72 10.67 -5.82 -10.17
C PHE A 72 12.09 -6.10 -9.68
N ARG A 73 12.62 -5.28 -8.78
CA ARG A 73 13.96 -5.46 -8.19
C ARG A 73 14.09 -6.76 -7.39
N LEU A 74 12.98 -7.21 -6.78
CA LEU A 74 12.93 -8.49 -6.06
C LEU A 74 12.72 -9.69 -6.98
N GLY A 75 12.52 -9.49 -8.29
CA GLY A 75 12.31 -10.57 -9.25
C GLY A 75 10.95 -11.25 -9.14
N LEU A 76 9.95 -10.61 -8.50
CA LEU A 76 8.65 -11.24 -8.24
C LEU A 76 7.87 -11.57 -9.51
N PHE A 77 8.08 -10.82 -10.60
CA PHE A 77 7.40 -11.07 -11.88
C PHE A 77 8.07 -12.16 -12.73
N GLU A 78 9.27 -12.59 -12.34
CA GLU A 78 10.05 -13.62 -13.04
C GLU A 78 10.05 -14.96 -12.31
N GLN A 79 9.43 -15.02 -11.13
CA GLN A 79 9.34 -16.24 -10.33
C GLN A 79 8.39 -17.26 -10.96
N THR A 80 8.80 -18.53 -10.92
CA THR A 80 8.03 -19.66 -11.40
C THR A 80 7.63 -20.56 -10.25
N ALA A 81 6.71 -21.53 -10.48
CA ALA A 81 6.34 -22.54 -9.49
C ALA A 81 7.58 -23.33 -9.02
N ALA A 82 8.51 -23.62 -9.94
CA ALA A 82 9.75 -24.35 -9.60
C ALA A 82 10.63 -23.57 -8.62
N ASP A 83 10.68 -22.23 -8.72
CA ASP A 83 11.42 -21.41 -7.78
C ASP A 83 10.88 -21.51 -6.36
N PHE A 84 9.55 -21.56 -6.22
CA PHE A 84 8.90 -21.75 -4.92
C PHE A 84 9.12 -23.17 -4.37
N GLU A 85 9.10 -24.18 -5.21
CA GLU A 85 9.36 -25.57 -4.82
C GLU A 85 10.80 -25.79 -4.36
N ALA A 86 11.74 -24.99 -4.86
CA ALA A 86 13.14 -25.03 -4.48
C ALA A 86 13.43 -24.34 -3.14
N LEU A 87 12.47 -23.62 -2.56
CA LEU A 87 12.66 -22.97 -1.27
C LEU A 87 12.80 -23.99 -0.14
N PRO A 88 13.65 -23.71 0.87
CA PRO A 88 13.75 -24.58 2.04
C PRO A 88 12.40 -24.73 2.73
N ARG A 89 12.02 -25.97 3.05
CA ARG A 89 10.75 -26.30 3.73
C ARG A 89 10.88 -26.32 5.24
N THR A 90 12.10 -26.23 5.75
CA THR A 90 12.39 -26.23 7.18
C THR A 90 13.11 -24.96 7.55
N VAL A 91 12.78 -24.43 8.72
CA VAL A 91 13.53 -23.33 9.30
C VAL A 91 14.80 -23.91 9.94
N ASP A 92 15.94 -23.33 9.59
CA ASP A 92 17.21 -23.66 10.26
C ASP A 92 17.20 -22.95 11.63
N GLU A 93 17.18 -23.75 12.71
CA GLU A 93 17.15 -23.25 14.07
C GLU A 93 18.54 -22.96 14.65
N THR A 94 19.59 -23.19 13.89
CA THR A 94 20.96 -22.83 14.31
C THR A 94 21.28 -21.33 14.03
#